data_faa3dfd2041a33724e99126d6b801a49
#
_entry.id   faa3dfd2041a33724e99126d6b801a49
#
_cell.length_a   1.000
_cell.length_b   1.000
_cell.length_c   1.000
_cell.angle_alpha   90.00
_cell.angle_beta   90.00
_cell.angle_gamma   90.00
#
_symmetry.space_group_name_H-M   'P 1'
#
loop_
_entity.id
_entity.type
_entity.pdbx_description
1 polymer ?
#
loop_
_entity_poly.entity_id
_entity_poly.type
_entity_poly.pdbx_seq_one_letter_code
_entity_poly.pdbx_strand_id
1 'polypeptide(L)'
;VLVAHTTGDFAREHLAHPETAAGAVTEAVRALLELEVAPVSAVVHRWTFANPTRQHDEPFGLFGAVGVCGDAWGERSSVSTAWASGDALGRELGRRLGAGGGLPASA
;
A
#
# COMPACT_ATOMS: atom_id res chain seq x y z
N VAL A 1 -8.68 14.44 -14.78
CA VAL A 1 -8.05 14.36 -13.45
C VAL A 1 -6.67 13.74 -13.62
N LEU A 2 -5.65 14.36 -12.99
CA LEU A 2 -4.29 13.85 -12.93
C LEU A 2 -3.97 13.50 -11.49
N VAL A 3 -3.26 12.40 -11.28
CA VAL A 3 -2.74 11.99 -9.97
C VAL A 3 -1.21 11.93 -10.09
N ALA A 4 -0.52 12.67 -9.24
CA ALA A 4 0.93 12.69 -9.18
C ALA A 4 1.41 12.10 -7.86
N HIS A 5 2.42 11.23 -7.93
CA HIS A 5 3.10 10.69 -6.75
C HIS A 5 4.49 11.34 -6.64
N THR A 6 4.83 11.75 -5.43
CA THR A 6 6.16 12.30 -5.15
C THR A 6 7.14 11.18 -4.78
N THR A 7 8.43 11.49 -4.84
CA THR A 7 9.46 10.64 -4.23
C THR A 7 9.39 10.73 -2.71
N GLY A 8 9.92 9.70 -2.02
CA GLY A 8 9.98 9.71 -0.56
C GLY A 8 10.84 10.84 -0.01
N ASP A 9 11.90 11.23 -0.71
CA ASP A 9 12.78 12.33 -0.30
C ASP A 9 12.05 13.66 -0.32
N PHE A 10 11.38 13.98 -1.43
CA PHE A 10 10.53 15.16 -1.53
C PHE A 10 9.41 15.15 -0.47
N ALA A 11 8.74 14.01 -0.28
CA ALA A 11 7.66 13.90 0.71
C ALA A 11 8.14 14.18 2.15
N ARG A 12 9.36 13.78 2.50
CA ARG A 12 9.92 14.03 3.85
C ARG A 12 10.04 15.52 4.17
N GLU A 13 10.34 16.35 3.20
CA GLU A 13 10.45 17.81 3.39
C GLU A 13 9.09 18.47 3.70
N HIS A 14 7.98 17.81 3.31
CA HIS A 14 6.61 18.33 3.44
C HIS A 14 5.76 17.56 4.47
N LEU A 15 6.35 16.70 5.30
CA LEU A 15 5.58 15.85 6.22
C LEU A 15 4.75 16.63 7.24
N ALA A 16 5.27 17.74 7.76
CA ALA A 16 4.57 18.55 8.74
C ALA A 16 3.44 19.38 8.13
N HIS A 17 3.63 19.82 6.89
CA HIS A 17 2.71 20.69 6.15
C HIS A 17 2.55 20.20 4.71
N PRO A 18 1.80 19.11 4.49
CA PRO A 18 1.68 18.49 3.16
C PRO A 18 1.14 19.42 2.07
N GLU A 19 0.28 20.36 2.45
CA GLU A 19 -0.28 21.38 1.55
C GLU A 19 0.78 22.24 0.86
N THR A 20 1.95 22.39 1.48
CA THR A 20 3.05 23.17 0.90
C THR A 20 3.69 22.52 -0.32
N ALA A 21 3.44 21.22 -0.55
CA ALA A 21 3.90 20.50 -1.72
C ALA A 21 3.11 20.84 -3.00
N ALA A 22 1.88 21.34 -2.88
CA ALA A 22 0.96 21.53 -4.00
C ALA A 22 1.55 22.36 -5.15
N GLY A 23 2.21 23.47 -4.84
CA GLY A 23 2.81 24.35 -5.85
C GLY A 23 3.90 23.65 -6.65
N ALA A 24 4.90 23.09 -5.97
CA ALA A 24 6.03 22.42 -6.60
C ALA A 24 5.60 21.20 -7.45
N VAL A 25 4.66 20.40 -6.94
CA VAL A 25 4.13 19.23 -7.66
C VAL A 25 3.34 19.68 -8.89
N THR A 26 2.52 20.73 -8.77
CA THR A 26 1.77 21.29 -9.89
C THR A 26 2.71 21.77 -11.00
N GLU A 27 3.74 22.54 -10.67
CA GLU A 27 4.70 23.03 -11.65
C GLU A 27 5.49 21.87 -12.31
N ALA A 28 5.90 20.88 -11.54
CA ALA A 28 6.58 19.70 -12.08
C ALA A 28 5.70 18.91 -13.06
N VAL A 29 4.43 18.72 -12.74
CA VAL A 29 3.46 18.05 -13.64
C VAL A 29 3.21 18.88 -14.91
N ARG A 30 3.04 20.19 -14.77
CA ARG A 30 2.85 21.08 -15.93
C ARG A 30 4.06 21.05 -16.87
N ALA A 31 5.26 21.10 -16.30
CA ALA A 31 6.49 21.03 -17.08
C ALA A 31 6.66 19.66 -17.77
N LEU A 32 6.40 18.57 -17.07
CA LEU A 32 6.52 17.21 -17.60
C LEU A 32 5.56 16.93 -18.75
N LEU A 33 4.34 17.44 -18.65
CA LEU A 33 3.27 17.20 -19.63
C LEU A 33 3.07 18.37 -20.59
N GLU A 34 3.94 19.39 -20.55
CA GLU A 34 3.89 20.60 -21.40
C GLU A 34 2.50 21.31 -21.36
N LEU A 35 1.92 21.38 -20.14
CA LEU A 35 0.60 22.00 -19.95
C LEU A 35 0.73 23.51 -19.73
N GLU A 36 0.13 24.29 -20.60
CA GLU A 36 0.10 25.76 -20.49
C GLU A 36 -0.91 26.25 -19.44
N VAL A 37 -1.96 25.48 -19.19
CA VAL A 37 -3.04 25.86 -18.27
C VAL A 37 -2.76 25.43 -16.84
N ALA A 38 -3.18 26.23 -15.88
CA ALA A 38 -3.16 25.87 -14.47
C ALA A 38 -4.33 24.92 -14.14
N PRO A 39 -4.17 24.03 -13.14
CA PRO A 39 -5.27 23.21 -12.67
C PRO A 39 -6.36 24.06 -12.02
N VAL A 40 -7.61 23.65 -12.17
CA VAL A 40 -8.77 24.30 -11.52
C VAL A 40 -8.68 24.12 -9.99
N SER A 41 -8.15 22.97 -9.55
CA SER A 41 -7.90 22.69 -8.15
C SER A 41 -6.73 21.69 -8.02
N ALA A 42 -6.01 21.77 -6.91
CA ALA A 42 -4.99 20.82 -6.54
C ALA A 42 -5.16 20.44 -5.07
N VAL A 43 -5.27 19.16 -4.80
CA VAL A 43 -5.40 18.62 -3.44
C VAL A 43 -4.22 17.70 -3.15
N VAL A 44 -3.56 17.92 -2.03
CA VAL A 44 -2.48 17.05 -1.56
C VAL A 44 -3.05 16.07 -0.54
N HIS A 45 -2.85 14.78 -0.80
CA HIS A 45 -3.16 13.73 0.15
C HIS A 45 -1.88 13.10 0.68
N ARG A 46 -1.72 13.12 2.01
CA ARG A 46 -0.61 12.45 2.67
C ARG A 46 -1.01 11.03 3.04
N TRP A 47 -0.28 10.06 2.49
CA TRP A 47 -0.37 8.68 2.90
C TRP A 47 0.60 8.41 4.06
N THR A 48 0.09 8.36 5.29
CA THR A 48 0.93 8.16 6.49
C THR A 48 1.59 6.78 6.50
N PHE A 49 0.90 5.76 5.98
CA PHE A 49 1.36 4.38 5.89
C PHE A 49 1.45 3.94 4.43
N ALA A 50 2.29 4.63 3.65
CA ALA A 50 2.39 4.42 2.20
C ALA A 50 3.10 3.12 1.81
N ASN A 51 4.08 2.69 2.62
CA ASN A 51 4.86 1.50 2.36
C ASN A 51 5.09 0.71 3.65
N PRO A 52 5.17 -0.61 3.59
CA PRO A 52 5.59 -1.41 4.72
C PRO A 52 7.05 -1.08 5.10
N THR A 53 7.32 -1.05 6.40
CA THR A 53 8.67 -0.79 6.93
C THR A 53 9.56 -2.03 6.84
N ARG A 54 8.97 -3.19 6.63
CA ARG A 54 9.64 -4.48 6.46
C ARG A 54 8.90 -5.32 5.44
N GLN A 55 9.65 -5.97 4.56
CA GLN A 55 9.16 -7.03 3.68
C GLN A 55 9.44 -8.39 4.31
N HIS A 56 8.56 -9.34 4.05
CA HIS A 56 8.66 -10.73 4.47
C HIS A 56 8.77 -11.61 3.23
N ASP A 57 9.65 -12.60 3.28
CA ASP A 57 9.86 -13.53 2.16
C ASP A 57 8.72 -14.56 2.05
N GLU A 58 8.01 -14.82 3.17
CA GLU A 58 6.86 -15.71 3.20
C GLU A 58 5.65 -15.05 2.52
N PRO A 59 4.76 -15.84 1.90
CA PRO A 59 3.58 -15.29 1.22
C PRO A 59 2.50 -14.76 2.17
N PHE A 60 2.51 -15.15 3.44
CA PHE A 60 1.61 -14.69 4.51
C PHE A 60 2.17 -15.07 5.88
N GLY A 61 1.61 -14.51 6.96
CA GLY A 61 1.89 -14.90 8.34
C GLY A 61 0.75 -15.66 8.97
N LEU A 62 1.08 -16.64 9.82
CA LEU A 62 0.14 -17.34 10.69
C LEU A 62 0.65 -17.32 12.13
N PHE A 63 -0.18 -16.77 13.02
CA PHE A 63 0.14 -16.60 14.44
C PHE A 63 -1.01 -17.17 15.27
N GLY A 64 -0.93 -18.47 15.57
CA GLY A 64 -2.02 -19.20 16.19
C GLY A 64 -3.26 -19.24 15.29
N ALA A 65 -4.36 -18.62 15.73
CA ALA A 65 -5.61 -18.51 14.98
C ALA A 65 -5.70 -17.26 14.09
N VAL A 66 -4.65 -16.44 14.04
CA VAL A 66 -4.64 -15.19 13.27
C VAL A 66 -3.79 -15.35 12.02
N GLY A 67 -4.39 -15.11 10.85
CA GLY A 67 -3.70 -15.02 9.58
C GLY A 67 -3.49 -13.55 9.18
N VAL A 68 -2.32 -13.21 8.68
CA VAL A 68 -1.97 -11.88 8.20
C VAL A 68 -1.43 -11.97 6.78
N CYS A 69 -1.94 -11.14 5.90
CA CYS A 69 -1.48 -11.03 4.51
C CYS A 69 -1.48 -9.56 4.07
N GLY A 70 -0.87 -9.28 2.95
CA GLY A 70 -0.83 -7.94 2.39
C GLY A 70 0.42 -7.71 1.54
N ASP A 71 0.65 -6.47 1.14
CA ASP A 71 1.76 -6.08 0.27
C ASP A 71 3.14 -6.12 0.95
N ALA A 72 3.19 -6.31 2.27
CA ALA A 72 4.43 -6.58 3.01
C ALA A 72 4.92 -8.05 2.90
N TRP A 73 4.12 -8.95 2.33
CA TRP A 73 4.40 -10.39 2.24
C TRP A 73 4.76 -10.77 0.80
N GLY A 74 6.02 -10.52 0.42
CA GLY A 74 6.61 -10.78 -0.89
C GLY A 74 7.81 -9.87 -1.17
N GLU A 75 8.41 -9.99 -2.33
CA GLU A 75 9.66 -9.29 -2.68
C GLU A 75 9.55 -7.75 -2.65
N ARG A 76 8.40 -7.20 -2.97
CA ARG A 76 8.17 -5.76 -2.99
C ARG A 76 6.70 -5.42 -2.73
N SER A 77 6.47 -4.25 -2.12
CA SER A 77 5.13 -3.71 -1.94
C SER A 77 4.48 -3.36 -3.28
N SER A 78 3.35 -4.01 -3.57
CA SER A 78 2.54 -3.75 -4.77
C SER A 78 1.15 -4.32 -4.61
N VAL A 79 0.21 -3.89 -5.45
CA VAL A 79 -1.16 -4.46 -5.49
C VAL A 79 -1.13 -5.95 -5.83
N SER A 80 -0.27 -6.35 -6.78
CA SER A 80 -0.11 -7.76 -7.14
C SER A 80 0.43 -8.61 -5.99
N THR A 81 1.36 -8.09 -5.21
CA THR A 81 1.87 -8.75 -4.00
C THR A 81 0.77 -8.92 -2.96
N ALA A 82 0.00 -7.87 -2.70
CA ALA A 82 -1.12 -7.92 -1.75
C ALA A 82 -2.17 -8.96 -2.17
N TRP A 83 -2.50 -9.01 -3.46
CA TRP A 83 -3.43 -10.00 -4.00
C TRP A 83 -2.90 -11.43 -3.87
N ALA A 84 -1.66 -11.68 -4.29
CA ALA A 84 -1.03 -13.01 -4.20
C ALA A 84 -0.91 -13.51 -2.76
N SER A 85 -0.57 -12.61 -1.84
CA SER A 85 -0.50 -12.90 -0.41
C SER A 85 -1.88 -13.29 0.15
N GLY A 86 -2.93 -12.57 -0.22
CA GLY A 86 -4.31 -12.89 0.20
C GLY A 86 -4.80 -14.21 -0.37
N ASP A 87 -4.54 -14.49 -1.65
CA ASP A 87 -4.89 -15.77 -2.28
C ASP A 87 -4.17 -16.94 -1.61
N ALA A 88 -2.88 -16.82 -1.31
CA ALA A 88 -2.10 -17.84 -0.64
C ALA A 88 -2.62 -18.13 0.77
N LEU A 89 -2.92 -17.09 1.56
CA LEU A 89 -3.53 -17.25 2.89
C LEU A 89 -4.91 -17.90 2.79
N GLY A 90 -5.74 -17.47 1.86
CA GLY A 90 -7.07 -18.03 1.64
C GLY A 90 -7.05 -19.53 1.34
N ARG A 91 -6.14 -19.96 0.47
CA ARG A 91 -5.94 -21.39 0.16
C ARG A 91 -5.48 -22.18 1.37
N GLU A 92 -4.54 -21.65 2.15
CA GLU A 92 -4.05 -22.31 3.36
C GLU A 92 -5.15 -22.46 4.42
N LEU A 93 -5.95 -21.43 4.64
CA LEU A 93 -7.10 -21.49 5.56
C LEU A 93 -8.16 -22.48 5.07
N GLY A 94 -8.46 -22.49 3.78
CA GLY A 94 -9.38 -23.46 3.19
C GLY A 94 -8.91 -24.89 3.38
N ARG A 95 -7.60 -25.17 3.19
CA ARG A 95 -7.00 -26.47 3.42
C ARG A 95 -7.10 -26.91 4.89
N ARG A 96 -6.83 -25.99 5.84
CA ARG A 96 -6.90 -26.30 7.28
C ARG A 96 -8.33 -26.57 7.75
N LEU A 97 -9.28 -25.76 7.30
CA LEU A 97 -10.69 -25.92 7.65
C LEU A 97 -11.33 -27.14 6.96
N GLY A 98 -10.90 -27.47 5.74
CA GLY A 98 -11.38 -28.64 5.00
C GLY A 98 -10.77 -29.95 5.50
N ALA A 99 -9.55 -29.95 6.04
CA ALA A 99 -8.86 -31.15 6.56
C ALA A 99 -9.23 -31.46 8.02
N GLY A 100 -9.70 -30.47 8.78
CA GLY A 100 -10.14 -30.64 10.17
C GLY A 100 -11.60 -30.28 10.28
N GLY A 101 -12.49 -31.25 10.27
CA GLY A 101 -13.90 -31.01 10.58
C GLY A 101 -14.06 -30.45 12.00
N GLY A 102 -14.14 -29.12 12.12
CA GLY A 102 -14.44 -28.41 13.35
C GLY A 102 -13.34 -27.44 13.78
N LEU A 103 -13.73 -26.18 13.95
CA LEU A 103 -13.01 -25.23 14.79
C LEU A 103 -12.81 -25.87 16.16
N PRO A 104 -11.62 -25.80 16.80
CA PRO A 104 -11.52 -26.15 18.19
C PRO A 104 -12.48 -25.26 18.97
N ALA A 105 -13.39 -25.90 19.70
CA ALA A 105 -14.27 -25.19 20.59
C ALA A 105 -13.42 -24.31 21.52
N SER A 106 -13.77 -23.04 21.62
CA SER A 106 -13.18 -22.05 22.48
C SER A 106 -12.95 -22.62 23.89
N ALA A 107 -11.73 -22.61 24.31
CA ALA A 107 -11.45 -22.66 25.74
C ALA A 107 -11.54 -21.26 26.31
#